data_7fc9b0f5dab997cd08ee5ea22ef0f5fe
#
_entry.id   7fc9b0f5dab997cd08ee5ea22ef0f5fe
#
_cell.length_a   1.000
_cell.length_b   1.000
_cell.length_c   1.000
_cell.angle_alpha   90.00
_cell.angle_beta   90.00
_cell.angle_gamma   90.00
#
_symmetry.space_group_name_H-M   'P 1'
#
loop_
_entity.id
_entity.type
_entity.pdbx_description
1 polymer ?
#
loop_
_entity_poly.entity_id
_entity_poly.type
_entity_poly.pdbx_seq_one_letter_code
_entity_poly.pdbx_strand_id
1 'polypeptide(L)'
;MKKHNHLEILSQSDFKGYVICTDGALIQTLKAGVTPDKFPNFLVVTVDTEEDEVDFFDDEIVDKFGEKIRGIFSTLVDPQVIQRAIDAKIKIHWVHPLFDLHEGKKSFNNISAMIVRTKKHGDGLPALQTGGNVGTSSWFVSWQILKCNTVALIGINHGWEEDDSWQTIFSHGNIIDTSNINLDAETQKKLFPKILTIDSFCSL
;
A
#
# COMPACT_ATOMS: atom_id res chain seq x y z
N MET A 1 -11.04 -7.58 1.93
CA MET A 1 -11.96 -6.58 1.36
C MET A 1 -13.21 -7.22 0.73
N LYS A 2 -13.08 -8.25 -0.10
CA LYS A 2 -14.27 -8.92 -0.71
C LYS A 2 -15.19 -9.59 0.30
N LYS A 3 -14.64 -10.25 1.32
CA LYS A 3 -15.40 -11.01 2.33
C LYS A 3 -16.38 -10.15 3.15
N HIS A 4 -16.07 -8.88 3.37
CA HIS A 4 -16.88 -7.99 4.22
C HIS A 4 -17.53 -6.82 3.47
N ASN A 5 -17.49 -6.81 2.14
CA ASN A 5 -18.11 -5.78 1.27
C ASN A 5 -17.77 -4.33 1.63
N HIS A 6 -16.62 -4.09 2.30
CA HIS A 6 -16.25 -2.75 2.77
C HIS A 6 -16.16 -1.72 1.65
N LEU A 7 -15.65 -2.11 0.47
CA LEU A 7 -15.56 -1.21 -0.68
C LEU A 7 -16.95 -0.84 -1.22
N GLU A 8 -17.89 -1.79 -1.20
CA GLU A 8 -19.26 -1.52 -1.62
C GLU A 8 -19.94 -0.54 -0.66
N ILE A 9 -19.80 -0.74 0.64
CA ILE A 9 -20.30 0.19 1.67
C ILE A 9 -19.71 1.58 1.46
N LEU A 10 -18.39 1.68 1.28
CA LEU A 10 -17.73 2.95 1.01
C LEU A 10 -18.24 3.58 -0.29
N SER A 11 -18.38 2.78 -1.36
CA SER A 11 -18.86 3.28 -2.66
C SER A 11 -20.27 3.86 -2.61
N GLN A 12 -21.11 3.41 -1.68
CA GLN A 12 -22.47 3.92 -1.48
C GLN A 12 -22.55 5.10 -0.51
N SER A 13 -21.45 5.40 0.20
CA SER A 13 -21.40 6.47 1.20
C SER A 13 -21.28 7.85 0.57
N ASP A 14 -21.52 8.87 1.38
CA ASP A 14 -21.27 10.30 1.06
C ASP A 14 -19.99 10.82 1.72
N PHE A 15 -19.06 9.93 2.06
CA PHE A 15 -17.80 10.27 2.71
C PHE A 15 -17.04 11.37 1.95
N LYS A 16 -16.55 12.39 2.68
CA LYS A 16 -15.87 13.57 2.11
C LYS A 16 -14.39 13.66 2.47
N GLY A 17 -13.89 12.70 3.26
CA GLY A 17 -12.49 12.66 3.65
C GLY A 17 -11.56 12.17 2.53
N TYR A 18 -10.35 11.83 2.91
CA TYR A 18 -9.37 11.23 2.00
C TYR A 18 -9.64 9.74 1.84
N VAL A 19 -9.65 9.25 0.61
CA VAL A 19 -9.56 7.83 0.28
C VAL A 19 -8.13 7.55 -0.12
N ILE A 20 -7.42 6.76 0.68
CA ILE A 20 -6.03 6.39 0.44
C ILE A 20 -6.00 4.90 0.12
N CYS A 21 -5.62 4.58 -1.09
CA CYS A 21 -5.57 3.22 -1.62
C CYS A 21 -4.11 2.77 -1.68
N THR A 22 -3.83 1.52 -1.36
CA THR A 22 -2.56 0.88 -1.72
C THR A 22 -2.57 0.55 -3.21
N ASP A 23 -1.39 0.44 -3.82
CA ASP A 23 -1.20 0.00 -5.20
C ASP A 23 -1.96 -1.30 -5.51
N GLY A 24 -1.66 -2.38 -4.81
CA GLY A 24 -2.31 -3.68 -5.00
C GLY A 24 -3.83 -3.69 -4.80
N ALA A 25 -4.42 -2.64 -4.20
CA ALA A 25 -5.87 -2.49 -4.07
C ALA A 25 -6.48 -1.53 -5.10
N LEU A 26 -5.68 -0.80 -5.89
CA LEU A 26 -6.14 0.28 -6.76
C LEU A 26 -7.24 -0.16 -7.73
N ILE A 27 -6.96 -1.15 -8.56
CA ILE A 27 -7.89 -1.64 -9.59
C ILE A 27 -9.20 -2.12 -8.97
N GLN A 28 -9.11 -2.90 -7.88
CA GLN A 28 -10.31 -3.41 -7.20
C GLN A 28 -11.14 -2.28 -6.58
N THR A 29 -10.50 -1.27 -6.02
CA THR A 29 -11.14 -0.10 -5.42
C THR A 29 -11.92 0.69 -6.47
N LEU A 30 -11.29 0.97 -7.61
CA LEU A 30 -11.91 1.66 -8.73
C LEU A 30 -13.10 0.86 -9.32
N LYS A 31 -12.92 -0.46 -9.52
CA LYS A 31 -13.97 -1.38 -10.01
C LYS A 31 -15.15 -1.51 -9.05
N ALA A 32 -14.93 -1.34 -7.76
CA ALA A 32 -16.01 -1.31 -6.76
C ALA A 32 -16.80 0.02 -6.74
N GLY A 33 -16.46 0.98 -7.59
CA GLY A 33 -17.13 2.28 -7.66
C GLY A 33 -16.59 3.33 -6.66
N VAL A 34 -15.52 3.03 -5.96
CA VAL A 34 -14.78 4.01 -5.14
C VAL A 34 -13.82 4.74 -6.08
N THR A 35 -14.29 5.79 -6.73
CA THR A 35 -13.58 6.48 -7.81
C THR A 35 -13.28 7.94 -7.45
N PRO A 36 -12.27 8.56 -8.09
CA PRO A 36 -11.97 9.99 -7.88
C PRO A 36 -13.13 10.94 -8.23
N ASP A 37 -14.04 10.52 -9.09
CA ASP A 37 -15.24 11.30 -9.42
C ASP A 37 -16.18 11.45 -8.22
N LYS A 38 -16.30 10.39 -7.43
CA LYS A 38 -17.12 10.36 -6.24
C LYS A 38 -16.36 10.86 -5.00
N PHE A 39 -15.07 10.52 -4.94
CA PHE A 39 -14.17 10.84 -3.84
C PHE A 39 -12.99 11.69 -4.36
N PRO A 40 -13.15 13.02 -4.50
CA PRO A 40 -12.14 13.87 -5.15
C PRO A 40 -10.81 13.95 -4.39
N ASN A 41 -10.77 13.53 -3.13
CA ASN A 41 -9.55 13.38 -2.35
C ASN A 41 -9.00 11.93 -2.41
N PHE A 42 -8.92 11.37 -3.62
CA PHE A 42 -8.42 10.02 -3.86
C PHE A 42 -6.91 10.02 -4.07
N LEU A 43 -6.22 9.16 -3.32
CA LEU A 43 -4.78 8.96 -3.43
C LEU A 43 -4.46 7.47 -3.58
N VAL A 44 -3.36 7.17 -4.28
CA VAL A 44 -2.71 5.85 -4.29
C VAL A 44 -1.31 5.99 -3.70
N VAL A 45 -0.91 5.01 -2.89
CA VAL A 45 0.42 4.93 -2.29
C VAL A 45 1.11 3.69 -2.83
N THR A 46 2.35 3.85 -3.29
CA THR A 46 3.25 2.74 -3.65
C THR A 46 4.66 3.02 -3.15
N VAL A 47 5.30 2.03 -2.58
CA VAL A 47 6.60 2.18 -1.89
C VAL A 47 7.59 1.08 -2.24
N ASP A 48 7.12 -0.02 -2.80
CA ASP A 48 7.90 -1.21 -3.02
C ASP A 48 8.75 -1.12 -4.31
N THR A 49 9.66 -2.05 -4.51
CA THR A 49 10.71 -1.98 -5.55
C THR A 49 10.53 -3.05 -6.63
N GLU A 50 9.48 -3.85 -6.53
CA GLU A 50 9.26 -5.00 -7.39
C GLU A 50 8.72 -4.55 -8.76
N GLU A 51 9.28 -5.09 -9.85
CA GLU A 51 8.86 -4.72 -11.22
C GLU A 51 7.46 -5.24 -11.57
N ASP A 52 7.04 -6.37 -10.99
CA ASP A 52 5.71 -6.97 -11.20
C ASP A 52 4.56 -6.15 -10.58
N GLU A 53 4.87 -5.14 -9.77
CA GLU A 53 3.87 -4.18 -9.29
C GLU A 53 3.27 -3.32 -10.41
N VAL A 54 3.86 -3.30 -11.59
CA VAL A 54 3.28 -2.65 -12.77
C VAL A 54 1.87 -3.17 -13.05
N ASP A 55 1.59 -4.44 -12.76
CA ASP A 55 0.28 -5.08 -12.95
C ASP A 55 -0.82 -4.44 -12.08
N PHE A 56 -0.45 -3.81 -10.96
CA PHE A 56 -1.41 -3.09 -10.10
C PHE A 56 -1.93 -1.79 -10.74
N PHE A 57 -1.28 -1.33 -11.78
CA PHE A 57 -1.66 -0.15 -12.54
C PHE A 57 -2.11 -0.48 -13.98
N ASP A 58 -1.99 -1.74 -14.41
CA ASP A 58 -2.28 -2.15 -15.78
C ASP A 58 -3.75 -2.58 -15.97
N ASP A 59 -4.63 -1.58 -16.02
CA ASP A 59 -6.06 -1.78 -16.28
C ASP A 59 -6.66 -0.50 -16.88
N GLU A 60 -7.56 -0.63 -17.84
CA GLU A 60 -8.24 0.49 -18.51
C GLU A 60 -8.96 1.43 -17.51
N ILE A 61 -9.37 0.91 -16.35
CA ILE A 61 -10.03 1.73 -15.33
C ILE A 61 -9.04 2.70 -14.69
N VAL A 62 -7.76 2.35 -14.62
CA VAL A 62 -6.70 3.24 -14.13
C VAL A 62 -6.47 4.37 -15.14
N ASP A 63 -6.42 4.06 -16.44
CA ASP A 63 -6.29 5.07 -17.49
C ASP A 63 -7.48 6.03 -17.51
N LYS A 64 -8.69 5.50 -17.29
CA LYS A 64 -9.91 6.30 -17.22
C LYS A 64 -9.89 7.35 -16.12
N PHE A 65 -9.31 7.05 -14.97
CA PHE A 65 -9.33 7.92 -13.80
C PHE A 65 -7.98 8.57 -13.47
N GLY A 66 -6.91 8.20 -14.16
CA GLY A 66 -5.53 8.55 -13.82
C GLY A 66 -5.30 10.04 -13.62
N GLU A 67 -5.81 10.92 -14.49
CA GLU A 67 -5.69 12.37 -14.36
C GLU A 67 -6.24 12.94 -13.02
N LYS A 68 -7.15 12.21 -12.37
CA LYS A 68 -7.79 12.61 -11.11
C LYS A 68 -7.17 11.92 -9.89
N ILE A 69 -6.30 10.94 -10.11
CA ILE A 69 -5.59 10.22 -9.05
C ILE A 69 -4.34 10.99 -8.68
N ARG A 70 -4.08 11.12 -7.37
CA ARG A 70 -2.80 11.60 -6.85
C ARG A 70 -2.02 10.42 -6.33
N GLY A 71 -0.80 10.24 -6.85
CA GLY A 71 0.11 9.18 -6.42
C GLY A 71 1.11 9.69 -5.38
N ILE A 72 1.29 8.98 -4.30
CA ILE A 72 2.39 9.16 -3.34
C ILE A 72 3.37 8.03 -3.60
N PHE A 73 4.47 8.34 -4.27
CA PHE A 73 5.44 7.36 -4.76
C PHE A 73 6.75 7.48 -4.00
N SER A 74 7.25 6.36 -3.53
CA SER A 74 8.60 6.26 -3.00
C SER A 74 9.62 6.44 -4.13
N THR A 75 10.76 7.05 -3.82
CA THR A 75 11.90 7.15 -4.76
C THR A 75 12.55 5.80 -5.08
N LEU A 76 12.11 4.71 -4.45
CA LEU A 76 12.59 3.36 -4.69
C LEU A 76 11.70 2.55 -5.64
N VAL A 77 10.53 3.06 -5.98
CA VAL A 77 9.58 2.38 -6.88
C VAL A 77 10.22 2.10 -8.23
N ASP A 78 9.97 0.90 -8.76
CA ASP A 78 10.54 0.47 -10.02
C ASP A 78 10.20 1.45 -11.16
N PRO A 79 11.17 1.74 -12.06
CA PRO A 79 10.95 2.65 -13.18
C PRO A 79 9.80 2.27 -14.12
N GLN A 80 9.48 0.98 -14.28
CA GLN A 80 8.35 0.54 -15.10
C GLN A 80 7.02 0.92 -14.48
N VAL A 81 6.88 0.78 -13.16
CA VAL A 81 5.70 1.22 -12.40
C VAL A 81 5.53 2.73 -12.52
N ILE A 82 6.63 3.48 -12.40
CA ILE A 82 6.62 4.94 -12.58
C ILE A 82 6.16 5.31 -13.98
N GLN A 83 6.73 4.67 -15.02
CA GLN A 83 6.37 4.95 -16.41
C GLN A 83 4.88 4.63 -16.65
N ARG A 84 4.38 3.48 -16.16
CA ARG A 84 2.97 3.09 -16.29
C ARG A 84 2.04 4.11 -15.61
N ALA A 85 2.41 4.62 -14.45
CA ALA A 85 1.65 5.65 -13.75
C ALA A 85 1.64 6.99 -14.52
N ILE A 86 2.75 7.35 -15.16
CA ILE A 86 2.85 8.55 -16.03
C ILE A 86 1.96 8.37 -17.27
N ASP A 87 1.98 7.21 -17.90
CA ASP A 87 1.15 6.90 -19.07
C ASP A 87 -0.34 6.98 -18.74
N ALA A 88 -0.73 6.52 -17.56
CA ALA A 88 -2.07 6.70 -17.01
C ALA A 88 -2.38 8.13 -16.55
N LYS A 89 -1.40 9.05 -16.64
CA LYS A 89 -1.51 10.46 -16.24
C LYS A 89 -1.74 10.68 -14.73
N ILE A 90 -1.32 9.76 -13.90
CA ILE A 90 -1.38 9.90 -12.44
C ILE A 90 -0.45 11.04 -12.01
N LYS A 91 -0.94 11.92 -11.16
CA LYS A 91 -0.15 13.03 -10.62
C LYS A 91 0.74 12.57 -9.49
N ILE A 92 2.00 12.28 -9.79
CA ILE A 92 2.98 11.74 -8.84
C ILE A 92 3.49 12.83 -7.89
N HIS A 93 3.49 12.53 -6.60
CA HIS A 93 4.14 13.25 -5.52
C HIS A 93 5.19 12.34 -4.89
N TRP A 94 6.42 12.81 -4.82
CA TRP A 94 7.55 12.02 -4.37
C TRP A 94 7.75 12.09 -2.87
N VAL A 95 8.03 10.94 -2.28
CA VAL A 95 8.55 10.80 -0.92
C VAL A 95 9.76 9.87 -0.98
N HIS A 96 10.64 9.93 0.01
CA HIS A 96 11.67 8.90 0.14
C HIS A 96 11.47 8.11 1.43
N PRO A 97 11.85 6.83 1.47
CA PRO A 97 11.70 6.03 2.69
C PRO A 97 12.67 6.52 3.76
N LEU A 98 12.29 6.32 5.01
CA LEU A 98 13.18 6.51 6.14
C LEU A 98 14.14 5.32 6.20
N PHE A 99 15.38 5.49 5.78
CA PHE A 99 16.36 4.40 5.64
C PHE A 99 16.94 3.93 6.98
N ASP A 100 17.13 4.84 7.92
CA ASP A 100 17.72 4.52 9.21
C ASP A 100 17.29 5.52 10.29
N LEU A 101 17.59 5.18 11.54
CA LEU A 101 17.34 6.03 12.70
C LEU A 101 18.60 6.76 13.19
N HIS A 102 19.69 6.73 12.42
CA HIS A 102 20.91 7.46 12.76
C HIS A 102 20.76 8.95 12.50
N GLU A 103 21.55 9.74 13.18
CA GLU A 103 21.59 11.19 13.05
C GLU A 103 22.91 11.68 12.44
N GLY A 104 22.89 12.88 11.91
CA GLY A 104 24.07 13.57 11.41
C GLY A 104 24.69 12.91 10.18
N LYS A 105 26.01 12.93 10.08
CA LYS A 105 26.77 12.47 8.91
C LYS A 105 26.69 10.97 8.65
N LYS A 106 26.25 10.18 9.61
CA LYS A 106 26.11 8.73 9.48
C LYS A 106 24.72 8.31 8.96
N SER A 107 23.79 9.24 8.90
CA SER A 107 22.43 8.96 8.43
C SER A 107 22.38 8.90 6.92
N PHE A 108 21.89 7.80 6.39
CA PHE A 108 21.60 7.65 4.96
C PHE A 108 20.46 8.58 4.53
N ASN A 109 19.51 8.87 5.42
CA ASN A 109 18.45 9.84 5.17
C ASN A 109 19.00 11.24 4.87
N ASN A 110 20.02 11.67 5.58
CA ASN A 110 20.67 12.96 5.34
C ASN A 110 21.39 13.00 3.98
N ILE A 111 22.03 11.91 3.58
CA ILE A 111 22.67 11.80 2.26
C ILE A 111 21.61 11.90 1.18
N SER A 112 20.52 11.15 1.30
CA SER A 112 19.40 11.16 0.34
C SER A 112 18.75 12.55 0.27
N ALA A 113 18.52 13.20 1.41
CA ALA A 113 17.97 14.55 1.46
C ALA A 113 18.89 15.56 0.75
N MET A 114 20.20 15.41 0.86
CA MET A 114 21.17 16.26 0.15
C MET A 114 21.11 16.05 -1.36
N ILE A 115 20.96 14.82 -1.83
CA ILE A 115 20.89 14.49 -3.26
C ILE A 115 19.64 15.08 -3.91
N VAL A 116 18.48 14.96 -3.24
CA VAL A 116 17.18 15.39 -3.78
C VAL A 116 16.85 16.86 -3.47
N ARG A 117 17.73 17.55 -2.78
CA ARG A 117 17.54 18.97 -2.43
C ARG A 117 17.49 19.83 -3.67
N THR A 118 16.48 20.65 -3.76
CA THR A 118 16.29 21.60 -4.87
C THR A 118 16.02 23.02 -4.32
N LYS A 119 16.00 24.02 -5.21
CA LYS A 119 15.60 25.39 -4.84
C LYS A 119 14.18 25.46 -4.23
N LYS A 120 13.28 24.59 -4.69
CA LYS A 120 11.88 24.51 -4.22
C LYS A 120 11.74 23.70 -2.94
N HIS A 121 12.61 22.72 -2.75
CA HIS A 121 12.60 21.79 -1.62
C HIS A 121 13.96 21.81 -0.94
N GLY A 122 14.28 22.94 -0.26
CA GLY A 122 15.59 23.17 0.38
C GLY A 122 15.95 22.12 1.42
N ASP A 123 14.96 21.51 2.06
CA ASP A 123 15.13 20.45 3.06
C ASP A 123 15.11 19.04 2.45
N GLY A 124 14.99 18.92 1.12
CA GLY A 124 14.86 17.66 0.41
C GLY A 124 13.41 17.16 0.34
N LEU A 125 13.21 15.90 -0.04
CA LEU A 125 11.90 15.26 -0.04
C LEU A 125 11.51 14.84 1.38
N PRO A 126 10.20 14.78 1.69
CA PRO A 126 9.74 14.23 2.96
C PRO A 126 10.17 12.78 3.11
N ALA A 127 10.74 12.42 4.26
CA ALA A 127 11.00 11.04 4.61
C ALA A 127 9.73 10.40 5.16
N LEU A 128 9.32 9.27 4.59
CA LEU A 128 8.16 8.51 5.01
C LEU A 128 8.63 7.25 5.75
N GLN A 129 8.13 7.06 6.96
CA GLN A 129 8.28 5.78 7.63
C GLN A 129 7.33 4.77 6.96
N THR A 130 7.90 3.69 6.41
CA THR A 130 7.12 2.73 5.64
C THR A 130 6.45 1.65 6.49
N GLY A 131 6.95 1.42 7.71
CA GLY A 131 6.35 0.44 8.63
C GLY A 131 6.40 -1.02 8.14
N GLY A 132 7.15 -1.30 7.07
CA GLY A 132 7.39 -2.63 6.53
C GLY A 132 6.38 -3.13 5.49
N ASN A 133 5.35 -2.35 5.14
CA ASN A 133 4.45 -2.65 4.02
C ASN A 133 3.70 -1.39 3.57
N VAL A 134 3.14 -1.44 2.36
CA VAL A 134 2.42 -0.30 1.75
C VAL A 134 1.17 0.12 2.53
N GLY A 135 0.51 -0.81 3.23
CA GLY A 135 -0.64 -0.50 4.08
C GLY A 135 -0.29 0.39 5.27
N THR A 136 0.79 0.08 5.99
CA THR A 136 1.30 0.92 7.07
C THR A 136 1.87 2.24 6.53
N SER A 137 2.50 2.23 5.36
CA SER A 137 2.93 3.45 4.67
C SER A 137 1.75 4.38 4.38
N SER A 138 0.63 3.84 3.91
CA SER A 138 -0.62 4.57 3.66
C SER A 138 -1.17 5.20 4.94
N TRP A 139 -1.07 4.49 6.08
CA TRP A 139 -1.45 5.04 7.38
C TRP A 139 -0.55 6.21 7.78
N PHE A 140 0.78 6.09 7.59
CA PHE A 140 1.70 7.19 7.85
C PHE A 140 1.44 8.40 6.94
N VAL A 141 1.12 8.17 5.66
CA VAL A 141 0.70 9.24 4.74
C VAL A 141 -0.52 9.98 5.30
N SER A 142 -1.54 9.26 5.76
CA SER A 142 -2.75 9.87 6.31
C SER A 142 -2.47 10.73 7.54
N TRP A 143 -1.69 10.19 8.46
CA TRP A 143 -1.39 10.86 9.74
C TRP A 143 -0.30 11.91 9.63
N GLN A 144 0.85 11.54 9.02
CA GLN A 144 2.04 12.39 9.03
C GLN A 144 1.99 13.49 7.96
N ILE A 145 1.51 13.16 6.75
CA ILE A 145 1.49 14.10 5.62
C ILE A 145 0.17 14.85 5.56
N LEU A 146 -0.96 14.14 5.56
CA LEU A 146 -2.28 14.74 5.40
C LEU A 146 -2.88 15.26 6.71
N LYS A 147 -2.25 14.94 7.86
CA LYS A 147 -2.68 15.37 9.19
C LYS A 147 -4.12 14.99 9.53
N CYS A 148 -4.54 13.80 9.09
CA CYS A 148 -5.86 13.28 9.41
C CYS A 148 -5.98 12.98 10.92
N ASN A 149 -7.05 13.44 11.56
CA ASN A 149 -7.29 13.20 12.99
C ASN A 149 -7.86 11.82 13.27
N THR A 150 -8.53 11.23 12.27
CA THR A 150 -9.15 9.90 12.37
C THR A 150 -8.85 9.14 11.09
N VAL A 151 -8.44 7.89 11.21
CA VAL A 151 -8.14 6.99 10.10
C VAL A 151 -8.90 5.70 10.29
N ALA A 152 -9.69 5.28 9.31
CA ALA A 152 -10.31 3.96 9.26
C ALA A 152 -9.50 3.08 8.31
N LEU A 153 -9.07 1.92 8.78
CA LEU A 153 -8.33 0.95 7.99
C LEU A 153 -9.31 -0.07 7.40
N ILE A 154 -9.19 -0.34 6.09
CA ILE A 154 -10.03 -1.29 5.38
C ILE A 154 -9.14 -2.31 4.67
N GLY A 155 -9.25 -3.57 5.06
CA GLY A 155 -8.49 -4.67 4.44
C GLY A 155 -7.00 -4.70 4.80
N ILE A 156 -6.60 -3.98 5.83
CA ILE A 156 -5.24 -4.00 6.39
C ILE A 156 -5.31 -4.75 7.72
N ASN A 157 -5.30 -6.05 7.65
CA ASN A 157 -5.50 -6.94 8.78
C ASN A 157 -4.27 -7.81 9.04
N HIS A 158 -3.09 -7.37 9.00
CA HIS A 158 -1.80 -8.02 9.34
C HIS A 158 -1.87 -9.45 9.92
N GLY A 159 -2.86 -10.23 9.51
CA GLY A 159 -3.14 -11.57 10.00
C GLY A 159 -4.19 -12.25 9.13
N TRP A 160 -4.48 -13.48 9.47
CA TRP A 160 -5.42 -14.34 8.78
C TRP A 160 -6.60 -14.67 9.68
N GLU A 161 -7.74 -14.93 9.08
CA GLU A 161 -8.91 -15.39 9.80
C GLU A 161 -8.83 -16.92 10.02
N GLU A 162 -9.54 -17.41 11.04
CA GLU A 162 -9.50 -18.83 11.43
C GLU A 162 -9.93 -19.79 10.31
N ASP A 163 -10.79 -19.31 9.41
CA ASP A 163 -11.33 -20.05 8.27
C ASP A 163 -10.53 -19.85 6.96
N ASP A 164 -9.48 -19.03 6.99
CA ASP A 164 -8.61 -18.89 5.84
C ASP A 164 -7.83 -20.18 5.60
N SER A 165 -7.81 -20.64 4.33
CA SER A 165 -7.04 -21.82 3.99
C SER A 165 -5.53 -21.55 4.07
N TRP A 166 -4.76 -22.56 4.44
CA TRP A 166 -3.29 -22.42 4.46
C TRP A 166 -2.72 -22.06 3.07
N GLN A 167 -3.35 -22.52 1.98
CA GLN A 167 -3.00 -22.14 0.62
C GLN A 167 -3.14 -20.63 0.41
N THR A 168 -4.25 -20.05 0.87
CA THR A 168 -4.46 -18.60 0.83
C THR A 168 -3.40 -17.85 1.61
N ILE A 169 -3.02 -18.37 2.78
CA ILE A 169 -2.01 -17.76 3.65
C ILE A 169 -0.64 -17.73 2.96
N PHE A 170 -0.22 -18.84 2.36
CA PHE A 170 1.11 -18.98 1.76
C PHE A 170 1.23 -18.45 0.34
N SER A 171 0.15 -18.38 -0.40
CA SER A 171 0.13 -17.74 -1.73
C SER A 171 0.14 -16.21 -1.66
N HIS A 172 -0.15 -15.65 -0.49
CA HIS A 172 -0.14 -14.20 -0.31
C HIS A 172 1.29 -13.71 -0.11
N GLY A 173 1.83 -13.03 -1.10
CA GLY A 173 3.19 -12.53 -1.09
C GLY A 173 4.24 -13.44 -1.76
N ASN A 174 3.81 -14.37 -2.62
CA ASN A 174 4.68 -15.25 -3.42
C ASN A 174 5.76 -16.00 -2.61
N ILE A 175 5.54 -16.19 -1.31
CA ILE A 175 6.56 -16.79 -0.43
C ILE A 175 6.80 -18.26 -0.77
N ILE A 176 5.76 -19.00 -1.19
CA ILE A 176 5.85 -20.39 -1.60
C ILE A 176 4.80 -20.68 -2.67
N ASP A 177 5.20 -21.24 -3.80
CA ASP A 177 4.26 -21.84 -4.74
C ASP A 177 3.60 -23.06 -4.09
N THR A 178 2.35 -22.91 -3.70
CA THR A 178 1.57 -23.94 -3.03
C THR A 178 0.72 -24.79 -3.99
N SER A 179 0.76 -24.48 -5.28
CA SER A 179 -0.09 -25.15 -6.28
C SER A 179 0.14 -26.68 -6.37
N ASN A 180 1.36 -27.13 -6.02
CA ASN A 180 1.78 -28.53 -6.05
C ASN A 180 1.95 -29.16 -4.65
N ILE A 181 1.65 -28.43 -3.58
CA ILE A 181 1.82 -28.90 -2.22
C ILE A 181 0.49 -29.34 -1.63
N ASN A 182 0.30 -30.65 -1.49
CA ASN A 182 -0.87 -31.21 -0.83
C ASN A 182 -0.48 -31.66 0.59
N LEU A 183 -0.67 -30.78 1.57
CA LEU A 183 -0.40 -31.05 2.97
C LEU A 183 -1.71 -31.42 3.69
N ASP A 184 -1.69 -32.53 4.43
CA ASP A 184 -2.77 -32.89 5.33
C ASP A 184 -2.84 -31.91 6.53
N ALA A 185 -4.03 -31.82 7.15
CA ALA A 185 -4.29 -30.86 8.22
C ALA A 185 -3.38 -31.03 9.46
N GLU A 186 -2.86 -32.22 9.71
CA GLU A 186 -1.97 -32.48 10.84
C GLU A 186 -0.55 -31.98 10.55
N THR A 187 -0.08 -32.21 9.33
CA THR A 187 1.21 -31.72 8.85
C THR A 187 1.20 -30.19 8.77
N GLN A 188 0.11 -29.59 8.32
CA GLN A 188 -0.08 -28.14 8.34
C GLN A 188 0.09 -27.56 9.75
N LYS A 189 -0.59 -28.13 10.74
CA LYS A 189 -0.49 -27.69 12.14
C LYS A 189 0.92 -27.82 12.72
N LYS A 190 1.67 -28.84 12.31
CA LYS A 190 3.06 -29.05 12.75
C LYS A 190 4.04 -28.07 12.12
N LEU A 191 3.88 -27.79 10.84
CA LEU A 191 4.77 -26.88 10.11
C LEU A 191 4.50 -25.41 10.43
N PHE A 192 3.24 -25.08 10.72
CA PHE A 192 2.80 -23.69 10.90
C PHE A 192 2.08 -23.44 12.25
N PRO A 193 2.73 -23.81 13.38
CA PRO A 193 2.07 -23.72 14.69
C PRO A 193 1.88 -22.28 15.21
N LYS A 194 2.37 -21.27 14.48
CA LYS A 194 2.43 -19.88 14.93
C LYS A 194 1.88 -18.89 13.90
N ILE A 195 0.91 -19.29 13.10
CA ILE A 195 0.18 -18.31 12.30
C ILE A 195 -0.63 -17.45 13.27
N LEU A 196 -0.24 -16.18 13.39
CA LEU A 196 -0.93 -15.23 14.26
C LEU A 196 -2.27 -14.87 13.63
N THR A 197 -3.34 -15.14 14.34
CA THR A 197 -4.67 -14.59 14.02
C THR A 197 -4.76 -13.14 14.49
N ILE A 198 -5.72 -12.39 13.97
CA ILE A 198 -5.98 -11.01 14.40
C ILE A 198 -6.19 -10.94 15.91
N ASP A 199 -6.90 -11.91 16.48
CA ASP A 199 -7.16 -12.00 17.92
C ASP A 199 -5.88 -12.19 18.75
N SER A 200 -4.91 -12.92 18.22
CA SER A 200 -3.60 -13.09 18.86
C SER A 200 -2.76 -11.82 18.87
N PHE A 201 -3.00 -10.90 17.92
CA PHE A 201 -2.27 -9.63 17.82
C PHE A 201 -2.85 -8.57 18.76
N CYS A 202 -4.15 -8.60 19.01
CA CYS A 202 -4.82 -7.67 19.92
C CYS A 202 -4.64 -8.01 21.42
N SER A 203 -4.07 -9.18 21.73
CA SER A 203 -3.82 -9.64 23.11
C SER A 203 -2.38 -9.43 23.59
N LEU A 204 -1.53 -8.79 22.79
CA LEU A 204 -0.18 -8.34 23.12
C LEU A 204 -0.16 -6.85 23.45
#